data_1cc3fb9ea5a88f40e36f4b6aded013bc
#
_entry.id   1cc3fb9ea5a88f40e36f4b6aded013bc
#
_cell.length_a   1.000
_cell.length_b   1.000
_cell.length_c   1.000
_cell.angle_alpha   90.00
_cell.angle_beta   90.00
_cell.angle_gamma   90.00
#
_symmetry.space_group_name_H-M   'P 1'
#
loop_
_entity.id
_entity.type
_entity.pdbx_description
1 polymer ?
#
loop_
_entity_poly.entity_id
_entity_poly.type
_entity_poly.pdbx_seq_one_letter_code
_entity_poly.pdbx_strand_id
1 'polypeptide(L)'
;DIVYSYGNYDSDSFRLNQTIGDGIFFTVPLEKYIPNMISAENNSIFEYGIYTTPKQNEGIEREINKIRQNGYRWYTKIEKEDGYDRFKEFEMDYPSRLHYRTGAKLYKVKSGKFHIYWALGDNCASFTDLVLGTLGADVLSVRGIISPGTYLDWLQKEYLKKNSPIVSRCIYTKETVEQ
;
A
#
# COMPACT_ATOMS: atom_id res chain seq x y z
N ASP A 1 -2.93 -14.89 -0.70
CA ASP A 1 -3.22 -13.55 -0.17
C ASP A 1 -2.58 -12.49 -1.06
N ILE A 2 -3.23 -11.33 -1.20
CA ILE A 2 -2.80 -10.22 -2.08
C ILE A 2 -2.64 -8.96 -1.24
N VAL A 3 -1.51 -8.30 -1.43
CA VAL A 3 -1.27 -6.94 -0.93
C VAL A 3 -1.80 -5.94 -1.95
N TYR A 4 -2.54 -4.97 -1.47
CA TYR A 4 -2.98 -3.79 -2.21
C TYR A 4 -2.32 -2.57 -1.58
N SER A 5 -1.68 -1.75 -2.37
CA SER A 5 -1.00 -0.55 -1.88
C SER A 5 -1.26 0.64 -2.79
N TYR A 6 -1.29 1.81 -2.19
CA TYR A 6 -1.44 3.08 -2.86
C TYR A 6 -0.36 4.06 -2.39
N GLY A 7 0.23 4.79 -3.32
CA GLY A 7 1.29 5.73 -2.99
C GLY A 7 1.73 6.58 -4.17
N ASN A 8 2.76 7.36 -3.92
CA ASN A 8 3.44 8.21 -4.89
C ASN A 8 4.73 7.51 -5.35
N TYR A 9 4.65 6.78 -6.44
CA TYR A 9 5.75 5.93 -6.93
C TYR A 9 6.39 6.41 -8.23
N ASP A 10 5.77 7.38 -8.93
CA ASP A 10 6.30 7.96 -10.16
C ASP A 10 7.14 9.20 -9.86
N SER A 11 8.47 9.03 -9.80
CA SER A 11 9.40 10.11 -9.52
C SER A 11 9.31 11.28 -10.51
N ASP A 12 8.87 11.01 -11.74
CA ASP A 12 8.75 12.04 -12.79
C ASP A 12 7.54 12.95 -12.55
N SER A 13 6.59 12.52 -11.71
CA SER A 13 5.41 13.29 -11.31
C SER A 13 5.58 14.08 -9.99
N PHE A 14 6.71 13.94 -9.30
CA PHE A 14 6.91 14.52 -7.98
C PHE A 14 6.89 16.06 -7.98
N ARG A 15 6.15 16.63 -7.03
CA ARG A 15 6.03 18.07 -6.76
C ARG A 15 6.14 18.33 -5.27
N LEU A 16 6.45 19.59 -4.90
CA LEU A 16 6.54 20.06 -3.52
C LEU A 16 7.35 19.10 -2.62
N ASN A 17 8.62 18.88 -2.96
CA ASN A 17 9.51 17.99 -2.22
C ASN A 17 8.92 16.58 -2.04
N GLN A 18 8.37 16.01 -3.12
CA GLN A 18 7.79 14.66 -3.18
C GLN A 18 6.52 14.45 -2.33
N THR A 19 5.92 15.51 -1.80
CA THR A 19 4.68 15.39 -1.03
C THR A 19 3.44 15.26 -1.90
N ILE A 20 3.54 15.61 -3.19
CA ILE A 20 2.49 15.50 -4.19
C ILE A 20 3.04 14.76 -5.41
N GLY A 21 2.22 13.95 -6.04
CA GLY A 21 2.51 13.27 -7.30
C GLY A 21 1.30 12.50 -7.82
N ASP A 22 1.50 11.74 -8.89
CA ASP A 22 0.42 10.91 -9.41
C ASP A 22 0.12 9.74 -8.47
N GLY A 23 -1.15 9.48 -8.26
CA GLY A 23 -1.60 8.36 -7.44
C GLY A 23 -1.43 7.03 -8.16
N ILE A 24 -0.60 6.16 -7.61
CA ILE A 24 -0.34 4.82 -8.14
C ILE A 24 -0.78 3.77 -7.14
N PHE A 25 -1.55 2.84 -7.65
CA PHE A 25 -2.01 1.65 -6.95
C PHE A 25 -1.25 0.42 -7.47
N PHE A 26 -0.84 -0.48 -6.60
CA PHE A 26 -0.27 -1.76 -7.03
C PHE A 26 -0.85 -2.96 -6.28
N THR A 27 -0.67 -4.11 -6.89
CA THR A 27 -1.01 -5.42 -6.33
C THR A 27 0.18 -6.35 -6.40
N VAL A 28 0.39 -7.13 -5.34
CA VAL A 28 1.48 -8.11 -5.26
C VAL A 28 1.08 -9.25 -4.32
N PRO A 29 1.49 -10.50 -4.57
CA PRO A 29 1.31 -11.60 -3.63
C PRO A 29 2.01 -11.33 -2.30
N LEU A 30 1.31 -11.61 -1.19
CA LEU A 30 1.82 -11.35 0.17
C LEU A 30 3.14 -12.08 0.44
N GLU A 31 3.24 -13.34 0.00
CA GLU A 31 4.45 -14.17 0.15
C GLU A 31 5.69 -13.61 -0.57
N LYS A 32 5.50 -12.74 -1.57
CA LYS A 32 6.59 -12.04 -2.24
C LYS A 32 6.86 -10.66 -1.65
N TYR A 33 5.81 -10.00 -1.15
CA TYR A 33 5.91 -8.65 -0.62
C TYR A 33 6.69 -8.58 0.68
N ILE A 34 6.37 -9.46 1.65
CA ILE A 34 7.02 -9.47 2.97
C ILE A 34 8.53 -9.65 2.84
N PRO A 35 9.06 -10.70 2.16
CA PRO A 35 10.50 -10.87 2.00
C PRO A 35 11.16 -9.69 1.27
N ASN A 36 10.51 -9.12 0.25
CA ASN A 36 11.04 -7.96 -0.47
C ASN A 36 11.20 -6.76 0.46
N MET A 37 10.20 -6.44 1.27
CA MET A 37 10.26 -5.30 2.19
C MET A 37 11.29 -5.49 3.29
N ILE A 38 11.36 -6.68 3.87
CA ILE A 38 12.26 -6.97 5.00
C ILE A 38 13.72 -7.10 4.53
N SER A 39 13.98 -7.97 3.56
CA SER A 39 15.35 -8.34 3.19
C SER A 39 15.95 -7.38 2.16
N ALA A 40 15.16 -6.91 1.20
CA ALA A 40 15.65 -6.11 0.09
C ALA A 40 15.54 -4.60 0.34
N GLU A 41 14.44 -4.13 0.91
CA GLU A 41 14.22 -2.69 1.19
C GLU A 41 14.58 -2.31 2.64
N ASN A 42 14.95 -3.29 3.49
CA ASN A 42 15.34 -3.10 4.90
C ASN A 42 14.29 -2.37 5.76
N ASN A 43 13.01 -2.65 5.50
CA ASN A 43 11.88 -2.07 6.22
C ASN A 43 11.23 -3.10 7.13
N SER A 44 10.83 -2.69 8.34
CA SER A 44 9.97 -3.52 9.20
C SER A 44 8.51 -3.39 8.78
N ILE A 45 7.74 -4.48 8.91
CA ILE A 45 6.29 -4.50 8.64
C ILE A 45 5.53 -4.70 9.95
N PHE A 46 4.55 -3.85 10.19
CA PHE A 46 3.59 -3.95 11.28
C PHE A 46 2.27 -4.44 10.71
N GLU A 47 1.91 -5.68 11.00
CA GLU A 47 0.65 -6.30 10.58
C GLU A 47 -0.37 -6.24 11.70
N TYR A 48 -1.60 -5.84 11.36
CA TYR A 48 -2.77 -5.88 12.23
C TYR A 48 -3.86 -6.72 11.57
N GLY A 49 -4.18 -7.86 12.17
CA GLY A 49 -5.26 -8.72 11.72
C GLY A 49 -6.62 -8.20 12.19
N ILE A 50 -7.54 -7.98 11.27
CA ILE A 50 -8.87 -7.44 11.55
C ILE A 50 -9.91 -8.52 11.26
N TYR A 51 -10.78 -8.80 12.25
CA TYR A 51 -11.90 -9.69 12.03
C TYR A 51 -12.96 -9.01 11.17
N THR A 52 -13.36 -9.68 10.09
CA THR A 52 -14.38 -9.20 9.17
C THR A 52 -15.39 -10.28 8.84
N THR A 53 -16.64 -9.88 8.69
CA THR A 53 -17.73 -10.73 8.21
C THR A 53 -17.70 -10.84 6.67
N PRO A 54 -18.38 -11.84 6.06
CA PRO A 54 -18.47 -11.92 4.59
C PRO A 54 -19.01 -10.63 3.94
N LYS A 55 -20.03 -10.00 4.53
CA LYS A 55 -20.57 -8.72 4.04
C LYS A 55 -19.55 -7.58 4.07
N GLN A 56 -18.71 -7.56 5.09
CA GLN A 56 -17.64 -6.57 5.20
C GLN A 56 -16.54 -6.81 4.15
N ASN A 57 -16.21 -8.08 3.89
CA ASN A 57 -15.28 -8.45 2.82
C ASN A 57 -15.80 -8.03 1.44
N GLU A 58 -17.09 -8.21 1.16
CA GLU A 58 -17.69 -7.68 -0.07
C GLU A 58 -17.55 -6.15 -0.19
N GLY A 59 -17.67 -5.43 0.93
CA GLY A 59 -17.42 -3.99 1.00
C GLY A 59 -15.98 -3.62 0.64
N ILE A 60 -15.01 -4.33 1.21
CA ILE A 60 -13.58 -4.17 0.90
C ILE A 60 -13.31 -4.38 -0.58
N GLU A 61 -13.76 -5.51 -1.12
CA GLU A 61 -13.54 -5.87 -2.52
C GLU A 61 -14.20 -4.87 -3.48
N ARG A 62 -15.38 -4.39 -3.15
CA ARG A 62 -16.08 -3.37 -3.94
C ARG A 62 -15.26 -2.08 -4.06
N GLU A 63 -14.72 -1.56 -2.95
CA GLU A 63 -13.94 -0.31 -2.98
C GLU A 63 -12.59 -0.50 -3.69
N ILE A 64 -11.90 -1.62 -3.47
CA ILE A 64 -10.68 -1.96 -4.20
C ILE A 64 -10.96 -2.07 -5.70
N ASN A 65 -12.04 -2.74 -6.10
CA ASN A 65 -12.40 -2.90 -7.50
C ASN A 65 -12.75 -1.57 -8.19
N LYS A 66 -13.40 -0.62 -7.50
CA LYS A 66 -13.65 0.72 -8.04
C LYS A 66 -12.34 1.43 -8.43
N ILE A 67 -11.32 1.35 -7.56
CA ILE A 67 -10.02 1.97 -7.83
C ILE A 67 -9.30 1.26 -8.98
N ARG A 68 -9.32 -0.07 -9.01
CA ARG A 68 -8.74 -0.85 -10.12
C ARG A 68 -9.38 -0.53 -11.47
N GLN A 69 -10.70 -0.43 -11.54
CA GLN A 69 -11.45 -0.09 -12.76
C GLN A 69 -11.17 1.34 -13.21
N ASN A 70 -10.92 2.25 -12.28
CA ASN A 70 -10.53 3.64 -12.57
C ASN A 70 -9.02 3.80 -12.85
N GLY A 71 -8.26 2.71 -12.88
CA GLY A 71 -6.83 2.70 -13.17
C GLY A 71 -6.52 2.31 -14.61
N TYR A 72 -5.34 2.67 -15.07
CA TYR A 72 -4.72 2.10 -16.27
C TYR A 72 -3.33 1.60 -15.94
N ARG A 73 -2.87 0.56 -16.68
CA ARG A 73 -1.54 -0.01 -16.46
C ARG A 73 -0.47 1.06 -16.57
N TRP A 74 0.32 1.23 -15.53
CA TRP A 74 1.51 2.06 -15.52
C TRP A 74 2.73 1.15 -15.52
N TYR A 75 3.58 1.32 -16.53
CA TYR A 75 4.79 0.54 -16.70
C TYR A 75 5.95 1.23 -15.99
N THR A 76 6.70 0.48 -15.22
CA THR A 76 7.93 0.95 -14.55
C THR A 76 9.02 1.25 -15.58
N LYS A 77 10.11 1.91 -15.16
CA LYS A 77 11.23 2.20 -16.05
C LYS A 77 11.85 0.92 -16.61
N ILE A 78 12.03 -0.10 -15.77
CA ILE A 78 12.57 -1.40 -16.20
C ILE A 78 11.68 -2.13 -17.22
N GLU A 79 10.37 -1.96 -17.16
CA GLU A 79 9.46 -2.56 -18.14
C GLU A 79 9.47 -1.85 -19.50
N LYS A 80 9.91 -0.57 -19.53
CA LYS A 80 9.98 0.25 -20.75
C LYS A 80 11.33 0.15 -21.44
N GLU A 81 12.36 -0.22 -20.72
CA GLU A 81 13.74 -0.29 -21.23
C GLU A 81 14.09 -1.74 -21.63
N ASP A 82 14.31 -1.98 -22.92
CA ASP A 82 14.82 -3.24 -23.41
C ASP A 82 16.27 -3.47 -22.93
N GLY A 83 16.53 -4.60 -22.29
CA GLY A 83 17.89 -5.02 -21.93
C GLY A 83 18.43 -4.43 -20.63
N TYR A 84 17.58 -4.16 -19.66
CA TYR A 84 18.03 -3.69 -18.34
C TYR A 84 19.02 -4.68 -17.70
N ASP A 85 20.27 -4.22 -17.47
CA ASP A 85 21.34 -5.03 -16.90
C ASP A 85 21.06 -5.30 -15.41
N ARG A 86 21.07 -6.58 -15.01
CA ARG A 86 20.87 -7.04 -13.63
C ARG A 86 21.86 -6.43 -12.64
N PHE A 87 23.04 -6.04 -13.10
CA PHE A 87 24.05 -5.41 -12.25
C PHE A 87 23.73 -3.98 -11.85
N LYS A 88 22.71 -3.36 -12.45
CA LYS A 88 22.24 -2.00 -12.12
C LYS A 88 21.02 -1.96 -11.19
N GLU A 89 20.71 -3.04 -10.50
CA GLU A 89 19.55 -3.09 -9.61
C GLU A 89 19.56 -1.98 -8.53
N PHE A 90 20.72 -1.60 -8.06
CA PHE A 90 20.89 -0.51 -7.07
C PHE A 90 20.55 0.88 -7.64
N GLU A 91 20.58 1.04 -8.95
CA GLU A 91 20.22 2.28 -9.65
C GLU A 91 18.73 2.35 -9.97
N MET A 92 18.00 1.24 -9.83
CA MET A 92 16.55 1.20 -10.07
C MET A 92 15.80 2.05 -9.06
N ASP A 93 14.76 2.74 -9.53
CA ASP A 93 13.76 3.31 -8.64
C ASP A 93 12.96 2.21 -7.91
N TYR A 94 12.32 2.57 -6.81
CA TYR A 94 11.57 1.61 -5.99
C TYR A 94 10.52 0.80 -6.79
N PRO A 95 9.66 1.42 -7.64
CA PRO A 95 8.67 0.65 -8.40
C PRO A 95 9.29 -0.35 -9.39
N SER A 96 10.44 -0.02 -9.99
CA SER A 96 11.18 -0.94 -10.86
C SER A 96 11.75 -2.12 -10.08
N ARG A 97 12.36 -1.89 -8.92
CA ARG A 97 12.83 -2.96 -8.02
C ARG A 97 11.68 -3.84 -7.56
N LEU A 98 10.57 -3.23 -7.12
CA LEU A 98 9.38 -3.97 -6.68
C LEU A 98 8.85 -4.87 -7.80
N HIS A 99 8.66 -4.32 -9.01
CA HIS A 99 8.22 -5.12 -10.16
C HIS A 99 9.19 -6.26 -10.48
N TYR A 100 10.48 -5.96 -10.57
CA TYR A 100 11.52 -6.93 -10.92
C TYR A 100 11.57 -8.11 -9.95
N ARG A 101 11.53 -7.84 -8.64
CA ARG A 101 11.65 -8.86 -7.59
C ARG A 101 10.37 -9.64 -7.34
N THR A 102 9.21 -8.99 -7.49
CA THR A 102 7.95 -9.57 -7.03
C THR A 102 6.95 -9.83 -8.16
N GLY A 103 7.15 -9.25 -9.34
CA GLY A 103 6.16 -9.25 -10.42
C GLY A 103 4.96 -8.33 -10.16
N ALA A 104 5.07 -7.37 -9.22
CA ALA A 104 4.02 -6.42 -8.92
C ALA A 104 3.53 -5.68 -10.17
N LYS A 105 2.22 -5.51 -10.30
CA LYS A 105 1.61 -4.73 -11.39
C LYS A 105 1.13 -3.40 -10.83
N LEU A 106 1.54 -2.30 -11.45
CA LEU A 106 1.24 -0.95 -11.02
C LEU A 106 0.22 -0.30 -11.95
N TYR A 107 -0.65 0.53 -11.39
CA TYR A 107 -1.74 1.19 -12.11
C TYR A 107 -1.84 2.65 -11.65
N LYS A 108 -1.90 3.57 -12.60
CA LYS A 108 -2.14 4.99 -12.36
C LYS A 108 -3.65 5.23 -12.30
N VAL A 109 -4.11 5.95 -11.28
CA VAL A 109 -5.53 6.31 -11.14
C VAL A 109 -5.86 7.44 -12.11
N LYS A 110 -6.93 7.30 -12.90
CA LYS A 110 -7.26 8.22 -14.01
C LYS A 110 -7.84 9.55 -13.54
N SER A 111 -8.70 9.51 -12.52
CA SER A 111 -9.47 10.68 -12.10
C SER A 111 -10.09 10.47 -10.72
N GLY A 112 -10.62 11.55 -10.14
CA GLY A 112 -11.33 11.51 -8.86
C GLY A 112 -10.42 11.30 -7.66
N LYS A 113 -10.97 10.71 -6.60
CA LYS A 113 -10.23 10.41 -5.39
C LYS A 113 -9.05 9.49 -5.71
N PHE A 114 -7.90 9.75 -5.12
CA PHE A 114 -6.63 9.04 -5.36
C PHE A 114 -5.99 9.25 -6.74
N HIS A 115 -6.53 10.12 -7.61
CA HIS A 115 -5.84 10.49 -8.85
C HIS A 115 -4.50 11.19 -8.58
N ILE A 116 -4.50 12.09 -7.61
CA ILE A 116 -3.29 12.75 -7.12
C ILE A 116 -3.01 12.24 -5.70
N TYR A 117 -1.81 11.74 -5.49
CA TYR A 117 -1.29 11.49 -4.15
C TYR A 117 -0.93 12.82 -3.48
N TRP A 118 -1.39 12.99 -2.26
CA TRP A 118 -1.03 14.11 -1.42
C TRP A 118 -0.78 13.63 0.02
N ALA A 119 0.43 13.85 0.52
CA ALA A 119 0.85 13.31 1.82
C ALA A 119 -0.04 13.71 3.01
N LEU A 120 -0.71 14.87 2.95
CA LEU A 120 -1.64 15.36 3.98
C LEU A 120 -3.14 15.12 3.64
N GLY A 121 -3.43 14.40 2.56
CA GLY A 121 -4.80 14.15 2.10
C GLY A 121 -4.98 12.75 1.55
N ASP A 122 -5.06 12.62 0.23
CA ASP A 122 -5.17 11.32 -0.43
C ASP A 122 -3.82 10.60 -0.43
N ASN A 123 -3.54 9.85 0.64
CA ASN A 123 -2.32 9.09 0.88
C ASN A 123 -2.64 7.60 1.15
N CYS A 124 -1.61 6.79 1.45
CA CYS A 124 -1.77 5.35 1.70
C CYS A 124 -2.66 5.06 2.91
N ALA A 125 -2.60 5.87 3.97
CA ALA A 125 -3.45 5.69 5.15
C ALA A 125 -4.92 6.04 4.86
N SER A 126 -5.19 7.10 4.08
CA SER A 126 -6.55 7.44 3.67
C SER A 126 -7.14 6.41 2.68
N PHE A 127 -6.28 5.74 1.88
CA PHE A 127 -6.70 4.59 1.08
C PHE A 127 -7.14 3.42 1.96
N THR A 128 -6.37 3.09 2.99
CA THR A 128 -6.72 2.05 3.96
C THR A 128 -8.02 2.40 4.71
N ASP A 129 -8.17 3.64 5.16
CA ASP A 129 -9.38 4.13 5.84
C ASP A 129 -10.62 4.08 4.92
N LEU A 130 -10.47 4.34 3.61
CA LEU A 130 -11.57 4.15 2.67
C LEU A 130 -12.06 2.70 2.63
N VAL A 131 -11.13 1.76 2.59
CA VAL A 131 -11.43 0.33 2.44
C VAL A 131 -12.01 -0.24 3.74
N LEU A 132 -11.45 0.14 4.89
CA LEU A 132 -11.86 -0.37 6.20
C LEU A 132 -12.98 0.44 6.85
N GLY A 133 -13.19 1.68 6.42
CA GLY A 133 -14.17 2.62 6.95
C GLY A 133 -15.59 2.41 6.41
N THR A 134 -16.43 3.42 6.62
CA THR A 134 -17.90 3.38 6.36
C THR A 134 -18.28 3.06 4.92
N LEU A 135 -17.42 3.39 3.95
CA LEU A 135 -17.69 3.10 2.53
C LEU A 135 -17.32 1.67 2.14
N GLY A 136 -16.36 1.06 2.84
CA GLY A 136 -15.91 -0.30 2.62
C GLY A 136 -16.48 -1.28 3.64
N ALA A 137 -15.63 -1.72 4.56
CA ALA A 137 -15.98 -2.74 5.57
C ALA A 137 -16.79 -2.20 6.76
N ASP A 138 -16.75 -0.90 7.02
CA ASP A 138 -17.32 -0.26 8.23
C ASP A 138 -16.84 -0.92 9.55
N VAL A 139 -15.56 -1.24 9.60
CA VAL A 139 -14.91 -1.88 10.76
C VAL A 139 -14.07 -0.90 11.53
N LEU A 140 -13.28 -0.12 10.82
CA LEU A 140 -12.37 0.89 11.37
C LEU A 140 -12.54 2.18 10.60
N SER A 141 -12.69 3.29 11.31
CA SER A 141 -12.78 4.63 10.70
C SER A 141 -12.05 5.64 11.56
N VAL A 142 -11.15 6.37 10.97
CA VAL A 142 -10.40 7.45 11.63
C VAL A 142 -10.97 8.80 11.22
N ARG A 143 -11.14 9.70 12.19
CA ARG A 143 -11.61 11.06 11.93
C ARG A 143 -10.44 12.04 11.92
N GLY A 144 -10.42 12.93 10.94
CA GLY A 144 -9.43 14.00 10.83
C GLY A 144 -8.38 13.76 9.74
N ILE A 145 -7.26 14.47 9.85
CA ILE A 145 -6.13 14.31 8.91
C ILE A 145 -5.37 13.03 9.26
N ILE A 146 -5.28 12.13 8.30
CA ILE A 146 -4.64 10.83 8.48
C ILE A 146 -3.30 10.85 7.75
N SER A 147 -2.21 10.77 8.51
CA SER A 147 -0.87 10.46 7.99
C SER A 147 -0.51 9.01 8.31
N PRO A 148 0.44 8.40 7.59
CA PRO A 148 0.87 7.02 7.87
C PRO A 148 1.31 6.82 9.33
N GLY A 149 2.05 7.76 9.92
CA GLY A 149 2.51 7.68 11.31
C GLY A 149 1.35 7.78 12.31
N THR A 150 0.45 8.76 12.15
CA THR A 150 -0.72 8.89 13.03
C THR A 150 -1.68 7.72 12.90
N TYR A 151 -1.75 7.10 11.72
CA TYR A 151 -2.57 5.92 11.51
C TYR A 151 -2.01 4.68 12.23
N LEU A 152 -0.69 4.49 12.21
CA LEU A 152 -0.03 3.43 12.96
C LEU A 152 -0.25 3.58 14.47
N ASP A 153 -0.06 4.78 15.01
CA ASP A 153 -0.31 5.08 16.44
C ASP A 153 -1.77 4.81 16.82
N TRP A 154 -2.70 5.15 15.92
CA TRP A 154 -4.12 4.89 16.13
C TRP A 154 -4.43 3.39 16.12
N LEU A 155 -3.91 2.61 15.15
CA LEU A 155 -4.07 1.15 15.09
C LEU A 155 -3.54 0.49 16.37
N GLN A 156 -2.39 0.95 16.88
CA GLN A 156 -1.82 0.45 18.11
C GLN A 156 -2.72 0.70 19.33
N LYS A 157 -3.29 1.90 19.44
CA LYS A 157 -4.25 2.25 20.51
C LYS A 157 -5.55 1.46 20.36
N GLU A 158 -6.02 1.27 19.13
CA GLU A 158 -7.22 0.50 18.84
C GLU A 158 -7.06 -0.97 19.23
N TYR A 159 -5.91 -1.59 18.88
CA TYR A 159 -5.57 -2.96 19.24
C TYR A 159 -5.64 -3.23 20.76
N LEU A 160 -5.28 -2.25 21.58
CA LEU A 160 -5.28 -2.40 23.04
C LEU A 160 -6.69 -2.31 23.68
N LYS A 161 -7.72 -1.97 22.92
CA LYS A 161 -9.09 -1.91 23.45
C LYS A 161 -9.69 -3.30 23.60
N LYS A 162 -10.45 -3.51 24.68
CA LYS A 162 -11.08 -4.81 25.00
C LYS A 162 -12.03 -5.33 23.91
N ASN A 163 -12.71 -4.45 23.21
CA ASN A 163 -13.70 -4.78 22.17
C ASN A 163 -13.23 -4.29 20.78
N SER A 164 -11.94 -4.37 20.52
CA SER A 164 -11.37 -4.00 19.22
C SER A 164 -11.74 -5.01 18.14
N PRO A 165 -12.00 -4.57 16.91
CA PRO A 165 -12.06 -5.48 15.76
C PRO A 165 -10.68 -5.98 15.34
N ILE A 166 -9.58 -5.39 15.86
CA ILE A 166 -8.21 -5.86 15.62
C ILE A 166 -7.94 -7.03 16.56
N VAL A 167 -7.77 -8.21 15.98
CA VAL A 167 -7.67 -9.48 16.74
C VAL A 167 -6.23 -10.00 16.86
N SER A 168 -5.33 -9.51 16.04
CA SER A 168 -3.92 -9.90 16.10
C SER A 168 -2.99 -8.76 15.69
N ARG A 169 -1.73 -8.87 16.11
CA ARG A 169 -0.63 -8.00 15.69
C ARG A 169 0.62 -8.84 15.51
N CYS A 170 1.31 -8.63 14.39
CA CYS A 170 2.61 -9.21 14.11
C CYS A 170 3.60 -8.12 13.67
N ILE A 171 4.88 -8.33 13.95
CA ILE A 171 5.96 -7.45 13.49
C ILE A 171 6.98 -8.33 12.78
N TYR A 172 7.19 -8.02 11.50
CA TYR A 172 8.20 -8.68 10.69
C TYR A 172 9.45 -7.80 10.65
N THR A 173 10.58 -8.38 11.03
CA THR A 173 11.92 -7.76 10.97
C THR A 173 12.89 -8.74 10.32
N LYS A 174 14.12 -8.32 10.02
CA LYS A 174 15.15 -9.23 9.50
C LYS A 174 15.34 -10.44 10.41
N GLU A 175 15.38 -10.23 11.72
CA GLU A 175 15.58 -11.28 12.71
C GLU A 175 14.44 -12.32 12.74
N THR A 176 13.21 -11.92 12.37
CA THR A 176 12.05 -12.82 12.38
C THR A 176 11.86 -13.59 11.06
N VAL A 177 12.50 -13.17 9.98
CA VAL A 177 12.38 -13.81 8.66
C VAL A 177 13.53 -14.78 8.38
N GLU A 178 14.65 -14.64 9.09
CA GLU A 178 15.83 -15.51 8.96
C GLU A 178 15.78 -16.77 9.86
N GLN A 179 14.70 -16.96 10.65
CA GLN A 179 14.41 -18.16 11.45
C GLN A 179 13.46 -19.11 10.70
#